data_d635026cecf781f59c1cc7889e9a1a21
#
_entry.id   d635026cecf781f59c1cc7889e9a1a21
#
_cell.length_a   1.000
_cell.length_b   1.000
_cell.length_c   1.000
_cell.angle_alpha   90.00
_cell.angle_beta   90.00
_cell.angle_gamma   90.00
#
_symmetry.space_group_name_H-M   'P 1'
#
loop_
_entity.id
_entity.type
_entity.pdbx_description
1 polymer ?
#
loop_
_entity_poly.entity_id
_entity_poly.type
_entity_poly.pdbx_seq_one_letter_code
_entity_poly.pdbx_strand_id
1 'polypeptide(L)'
;MDASVIAMDKVLAKQIAFSNDIPVSKFVFLTNEDVTTNLESEVQRITEELKFPLFVKPAHLGSSIGISKVVNDEELANALEVAAYYDEKIIVEEGVENLIEVTIPMMGNDVVTAALIERPLTQSDDFFDFDTKYINGGGKKSGGKQSGASGAQGYSELPAKLRDDLSVRALEVAAAVYKAIGATGMARVDLLIDSKTDTVYFNEVNPLPGSLYSHNWRLAGVSPMQLVEKFIVLAEERFEAKQKLNSTFTSNFLEQF
;
A
#
# COMPACT_ATOMS: atom_id res chain seq x y z
N MET A 1 8.08 -9.84 -10.98
CA MET A 1 8.56 -8.51 -11.40
C MET A 1 7.38 -7.58 -11.67
N ASP A 2 6.40 -8.01 -12.45
CA ASP A 2 5.26 -7.17 -12.86
C ASP A 2 4.41 -6.69 -11.67
N ALA A 3 4.05 -7.58 -10.76
CA ALA A 3 3.33 -7.22 -9.54
C ALA A 3 4.05 -6.18 -8.65
N SER A 4 5.39 -6.21 -8.62
CA SER A 4 6.16 -5.22 -7.84
C SER A 4 6.12 -3.84 -8.50
N VAL A 5 6.13 -3.77 -9.83
CA VAL A 5 5.99 -2.52 -10.57
C VAL A 5 4.58 -1.94 -10.33
N ILE A 6 3.56 -2.79 -10.47
CA ILE A 6 2.16 -2.40 -10.20
C ILE A 6 2.00 -1.91 -8.76
N ALA A 7 2.53 -2.64 -7.79
CA ALA A 7 2.40 -2.30 -6.37
C ALA A 7 3.10 -0.98 -6.00
N MET A 8 4.17 -0.61 -6.72
CA MET A 8 4.91 0.64 -6.50
C MET A 8 4.28 1.86 -7.15
N ASP A 9 3.31 1.69 -8.06
CA ASP A 9 2.53 2.77 -8.68
C ASP A 9 1.10 2.76 -8.12
N LYS A 10 0.81 3.71 -7.22
CA LYS A 10 -0.50 3.81 -6.55
C LYS A 10 -1.66 3.98 -7.52
N VAL A 11 -1.44 4.71 -8.62
CA VAL A 11 -2.46 4.91 -9.66
C VAL A 11 -2.76 3.59 -10.36
N LEU A 12 -1.72 2.90 -10.83
CA LEU A 12 -1.86 1.64 -11.54
C LEU A 12 -2.48 0.55 -10.67
N ALA A 13 -2.03 0.44 -9.42
CA ALA A 13 -2.60 -0.51 -8.46
C ALA A 13 -4.10 -0.27 -8.22
N LYS A 14 -4.52 1.00 -8.05
CA LYS A 14 -5.92 1.36 -7.86
C LYS A 14 -6.76 1.18 -9.11
N GLN A 15 -6.24 1.46 -10.30
CA GLN A 15 -6.93 1.20 -11.57
C GLN A 15 -7.17 -0.30 -11.76
N ILE A 16 -6.18 -1.15 -11.44
CA ILE A 16 -6.34 -2.61 -11.49
C ILE A 16 -7.36 -3.08 -10.45
N ALA A 17 -7.29 -2.57 -9.21
CA ALA A 17 -8.28 -2.90 -8.19
C ALA A 17 -9.69 -2.52 -8.64
N PHE A 18 -9.89 -1.30 -9.12
CA PHE A 18 -11.18 -0.81 -9.62
C PHE A 18 -11.73 -1.66 -10.77
N SER A 19 -10.88 -2.05 -11.73
CA SER A 19 -11.28 -2.89 -12.86
C SER A 19 -11.61 -4.34 -12.48
N ASN A 20 -11.31 -4.74 -11.24
CA ASN A 20 -11.67 -6.03 -10.65
C ASN A 20 -12.77 -5.90 -9.57
N ASP A 21 -13.56 -4.83 -9.61
CA ASP A 21 -14.66 -4.56 -8.67
C ASP A 21 -14.23 -4.49 -7.20
N ILE A 22 -12.95 -4.19 -6.93
CA ILE A 22 -12.42 -3.99 -5.59
C ILE A 22 -12.62 -2.52 -5.21
N PRO A 23 -13.26 -2.22 -4.06
CA PRO A 23 -13.49 -0.84 -3.67
C PRO A 23 -12.19 -0.06 -3.46
N VAL A 24 -12.12 1.12 -4.05
CA VAL A 24 -11.06 2.12 -3.85
C VAL A 24 -11.67 3.45 -3.49
N SER A 25 -10.97 4.30 -2.73
CA SER A 25 -11.37 5.70 -2.56
C SER A 25 -11.46 6.37 -3.93
N LYS A 26 -12.38 7.31 -4.11
CA LYS A 26 -12.46 8.05 -5.37
C LYS A 26 -11.18 8.84 -5.56
N PHE A 27 -10.62 8.81 -6.76
CA PHE A 27 -9.35 9.43 -7.04
C PHE A 27 -9.26 9.97 -8.47
N VAL A 28 -8.39 10.94 -8.65
CA VAL A 28 -7.88 11.41 -9.93
C VAL A 28 -6.36 11.35 -9.93
N PHE A 29 -5.77 11.39 -11.10
CA PHE A 29 -4.32 11.50 -11.23
C PHE A 29 -3.94 12.50 -12.31
N LEU A 30 -2.73 13.01 -12.20
CA LEU A 30 -2.17 14.00 -13.10
C LEU A 30 -0.65 13.84 -13.16
N THR A 31 -0.05 14.44 -14.16
CA THR A 31 1.40 14.46 -14.33
C THR A 31 2.03 15.70 -13.71
N ASN A 32 3.31 15.68 -13.47
CA ASN A 32 4.08 16.86 -13.10
C ASN A 32 3.94 18.00 -14.14
N GLU A 33 3.86 17.64 -15.42
CA GLU A 33 3.65 18.62 -16.50
C GLU A 33 2.30 19.33 -16.36
N ASP A 34 1.22 18.61 -16.05
CA ASP A 34 -0.10 19.20 -15.80
C ASP A 34 -0.06 20.23 -14.66
N VAL A 35 0.62 19.88 -13.55
CA VAL A 35 0.76 20.78 -12.41
C VAL A 35 1.57 22.03 -12.78
N THR A 36 2.67 21.88 -13.51
CA THR A 36 3.58 23.00 -13.83
C THR A 36 3.02 23.93 -14.88
N THR A 37 2.14 23.46 -15.76
CA THR A 37 1.61 24.25 -16.89
C THR A 37 0.18 24.76 -16.65
N ASN A 38 -0.65 24.04 -15.86
CA ASN A 38 -2.09 24.27 -15.78
C ASN A 38 -2.64 24.20 -14.34
N LEU A 39 -1.86 24.57 -13.32
CA LEU A 39 -2.22 24.37 -11.90
C LEU A 39 -3.64 24.81 -11.55
N GLU A 40 -4.03 26.04 -11.92
CA GLU A 40 -5.36 26.59 -11.58
C GLU A 40 -6.50 25.75 -12.19
N SER A 41 -6.36 25.33 -13.45
CA SER A 41 -7.36 24.50 -14.12
C SER A 41 -7.41 23.08 -13.56
N GLU A 42 -6.26 22.53 -13.13
CA GLU A 42 -6.22 21.22 -12.46
C GLU A 42 -6.86 21.27 -11.08
N VAL A 43 -6.63 22.31 -10.28
CA VAL A 43 -7.32 22.52 -9.00
C VAL A 43 -8.84 22.56 -9.20
N GLN A 44 -9.30 23.36 -10.17
CA GLN A 44 -10.73 23.42 -10.48
C GLN A 44 -11.29 22.06 -10.91
N ARG A 45 -10.64 21.35 -11.83
CA ARG A 45 -11.05 20.02 -12.27
C ARG A 45 -11.16 19.03 -11.12
N ILE A 46 -10.15 19.01 -10.23
CA ILE A 46 -10.10 18.10 -9.08
C ILE A 46 -11.26 18.40 -8.13
N THR A 47 -11.53 19.66 -7.82
CA THR A 47 -12.59 20.05 -6.87
C THR A 47 -14.00 19.91 -7.44
N GLU A 48 -14.17 19.88 -8.75
CA GLU A 48 -15.42 19.50 -9.41
C GLU A 48 -15.68 17.98 -9.31
N GLU A 49 -14.62 17.17 -9.30
CA GLU A 49 -14.72 15.71 -9.28
C GLU A 49 -14.69 15.12 -7.87
N LEU A 50 -13.87 15.66 -6.96
CA LEU A 50 -13.60 15.10 -5.63
C LEU A 50 -14.07 16.03 -4.52
N LYS A 51 -14.33 15.44 -3.33
CA LYS A 51 -14.78 16.17 -2.13
C LYS A 51 -13.69 16.20 -1.07
N PHE A 52 -13.47 17.36 -0.48
CA PHE A 52 -12.59 17.50 0.67
C PHE A 52 -13.07 16.69 1.90
N PRO A 53 -12.14 16.22 2.76
CA PRO A 53 -10.70 16.39 2.68
C PRO A 53 -10.09 15.49 1.59
N LEU A 54 -9.03 16.00 0.92
CA LEU A 54 -8.31 15.27 -0.09
C LEU A 54 -6.89 14.89 0.40
N PHE A 55 -6.34 13.82 -0.15
CA PHE A 55 -4.96 13.41 0.04
C PHE A 55 -4.22 13.47 -1.28
N VAL A 56 -3.22 14.33 -1.35
CA VAL A 56 -2.31 14.49 -2.49
C VAL A 56 -1.06 13.65 -2.22
N LYS A 57 -0.67 12.79 -3.17
CA LYS A 57 0.43 11.84 -2.98
C LYS A 57 1.25 11.70 -4.25
N PRO A 58 2.59 11.65 -4.17
CA PRO A 58 3.42 11.08 -5.22
C PRO A 58 3.04 9.61 -5.47
N ALA A 59 2.91 9.20 -6.74
CA ALA A 59 2.41 7.87 -7.07
C ALA A 59 3.39 6.74 -6.71
N HIS A 60 4.71 6.98 -6.85
CA HIS A 60 5.74 5.95 -6.72
C HIS A 60 6.49 5.97 -5.39
N LEU A 61 6.24 6.95 -4.51
CA LEU A 61 6.95 7.06 -3.23
C LEU A 61 6.22 6.33 -2.10
N GLY A 62 7.03 5.84 -1.14
CA GLY A 62 6.58 5.23 0.10
C GLY A 62 6.83 6.10 1.32
N SER A 63 6.61 5.55 2.53
CA SER A 63 6.92 6.18 3.83
C SER A 63 6.28 7.55 4.06
N SER A 64 5.15 7.82 3.43
CA SER A 64 4.41 9.10 3.47
C SER A 64 5.19 10.32 2.95
N ILE A 65 6.28 10.12 2.20
CA ILE A 65 7.05 11.24 1.61
C ILE A 65 6.17 11.97 0.60
N GLY A 66 6.06 13.30 0.76
CA GLY A 66 5.31 14.18 -0.15
C GLY A 66 3.80 14.00 -0.07
N ILE A 67 3.26 13.29 0.94
CA ILE A 67 1.82 13.17 1.14
C ILE A 67 1.30 14.36 1.94
N SER A 68 0.24 14.99 1.44
CA SER A 68 -0.46 16.09 2.13
C SER A 68 -1.95 15.82 2.22
N LYS A 69 -2.54 16.09 3.39
CA LYS A 69 -3.99 16.18 3.58
C LYS A 69 -4.40 17.64 3.42
N VAL A 70 -5.39 17.91 2.58
CA VAL A 70 -5.83 19.25 2.23
C VAL A 70 -7.35 19.39 2.41
N VAL A 71 -7.81 20.60 2.74
CA VAL A 71 -9.21 20.87 3.05
C VAL A 71 -9.79 22.05 2.25
N ASN A 72 -9.00 22.69 1.40
CA ASN A 72 -9.40 23.79 0.51
C ASN A 72 -8.47 23.86 -0.72
N ASP A 73 -8.88 24.71 -1.67
CA ASP A 73 -8.20 24.87 -2.98
C ASP A 73 -6.77 25.39 -2.85
N GLU A 74 -6.51 26.31 -1.91
CA GLU A 74 -5.17 26.87 -1.68
C GLU A 74 -4.19 25.79 -1.19
N GLU A 75 -4.63 25.01 -0.21
CA GLU A 75 -3.85 23.85 0.29
C GLU A 75 -3.64 22.80 -0.80
N LEU A 76 -4.68 22.56 -1.65
CA LEU A 76 -4.58 21.63 -2.76
C LEU A 76 -3.53 22.09 -3.77
N ALA A 77 -3.52 23.36 -4.17
CA ALA A 77 -2.53 23.90 -5.09
C ALA A 77 -1.10 23.71 -4.56
N ASN A 78 -0.86 24.10 -3.29
CA ASN A 78 0.45 23.93 -2.65
C ASN A 78 0.87 22.45 -2.57
N ALA A 79 -0.06 21.55 -2.23
CA ALA A 79 0.22 20.13 -2.13
C ALA A 79 0.54 19.49 -3.49
N LEU A 80 -0.11 19.93 -4.57
CA LEU A 80 0.19 19.50 -5.93
C LEU A 80 1.61 19.90 -6.34
N GLU A 81 2.03 21.15 -6.08
CA GLU A 81 3.40 21.60 -6.35
C GLU A 81 4.43 20.78 -5.56
N VAL A 82 4.17 20.51 -4.28
CA VAL A 82 5.05 19.67 -3.45
C VAL A 82 5.14 18.25 -4.01
N ALA A 83 4.00 17.62 -4.35
CA ALA A 83 4.01 16.27 -4.90
C ALA A 83 4.71 16.21 -6.26
N ALA A 84 4.51 17.20 -7.13
CA ALA A 84 5.16 17.33 -8.42
C ALA A 84 6.67 17.53 -8.34
N TYR A 85 7.18 18.07 -7.23
CA TYR A 85 8.62 18.13 -6.99
C TYR A 85 9.25 16.74 -6.75
N TYR A 86 8.48 15.80 -6.20
CA TYR A 86 8.97 14.47 -5.84
C TYR A 86 8.72 13.41 -6.90
N ASP A 87 7.70 13.56 -7.77
CA ASP A 87 7.30 12.50 -8.69
C ASP A 87 6.75 13.10 -10.00
N GLU A 88 6.90 12.34 -11.08
CA GLU A 88 6.32 12.67 -12.38
C GLU A 88 4.81 12.39 -12.46
N LYS A 89 4.27 11.58 -11.51
CA LYS A 89 2.86 11.21 -11.41
C LYS A 89 2.33 11.47 -10.02
N ILE A 90 1.21 12.15 -9.94
CA ILE A 90 0.54 12.53 -8.70
C ILE A 90 -0.83 11.87 -8.65
N ILE A 91 -1.23 11.35 -7.50
CA ILE A 91 -2.58 10.90 -7.23
C ILE A 91 -3.23 11.81 -6.18
N VAL A 92 -4.50 12.15 -6.40
CA VAL A 92 -5.34 12.89 -5.45
C VAL A 92 -6.54 12.02 -5.12
N GLU A 93 -6.80 11.79 -3.84
CA GLU A 93 -7.81 10.86 -3.35
C GLU A 93 -8.74 11.51 -2.34
N GLU A 94 -10.02 11.15 -2.36
CA GLU A 94 -10.95 11.51 -1.28
C GLU A 94 -10.54 10.81 0.02
N GLY A 95 -10.58 11.55 1.13
CA GLY A 95 -10.38 10.99 2.45
C GLY A 95 -11.52 10.08 2.86
N VAL A 96 -11.20 8.95 3.48
CA VAL A 96 -12.19 8.04 4.06
C VAL A 96 -12.64 8.58 5.40
N GLU A 97 -13.96 8.77 5.56
CA GLU A 97 -14.56 9.18 6.83
C GLU A 97 -14.56 8.03 7.85
N ASN A 98 -14.63 8.35 9.14
CA ASN A 98 -14.65 7.37 10.24
C ASN A 98 -13.60 6.27 10.10
N LEU A 99 -12.40 6.66 9.71
CA LEU A 99 -11.32 5.81 9.28
C LEU A 99 -10.85 4.83 10.35
N ILE A 100 -10.80 3.55 9.97
CA ILE A 100 -9.96 2.53 10.60
C ILE A 100 -8.97 2.06 9.54
N GLU A 101 -7.68 2.29 9.80
CA GLU A 101 -6.61 1.79 8.96
C GLU A 101 -6.20 0.40 9.41
N VAL A 102 -6.05 -0.54 8.48
CA VAL A 102 -5.57 -1.89 8.77
C VAL A 102 -4.57 -2.37 7.74
N THR A 103 -3.69 -3.24 8.20
CA THR A 103 -2.59 -3.81 7.44
C THR A 103 -2.66 -5.33 7.52
N ILE A 104 -2.52 -6.02 6.40
CA ILE A 104 -2.65 -7.48 6.31
C ILE A 104 -1.47 -8.06 5.54
N PRO A 105 -0.56 -8.80 6.21
CA PRO A 105 0.49 -9.54 5.52
C PRO A 105 -0.10 -10.75 4.80
N MET A 106 0.25 -10.90 3.54
CA MET A 106 -0.20 -11.96 2.64
C MET A 106 0.99 -12.78 2.14
N MET A 107 0.80 -14.08 1.95
CA MET A 107 1.83 -14.99 1.43
C MET A 107 1.20 -16.08 0.58
N GLY A 108 1.83 -16.42 -0.53
CA GLY A 108 1.44 -17.55 -1.37
C GLY A 108 1.70 -17.31 -2.86
N ASN A 109 1.51 -18.37 -3.65
CA ASN A 109 1.44 -18.33 -5.11
C ASN A 109 -0.01 -18.54 -5.54
N ASP A 110 -0.42 -19.77 -5.84
CA ASP A 110 -1.81 -20.09 -6.23
C ASP A 110 -2.76 -20.08 -5.02
N VAL A 111 -2.30 -20.60 -3.88
CA VAL A 111 -3.01 -20.55 -2.60
C VAL A 111 -2.45 -19.43 -1.75
N VAL A 112 -3.29 -18.47 -1.41
CA VAL A 112 -2.91 -17.27 -0.66
C VAL A 112 -3.34 -17.41 0.80
N THR A 113 -2.42 -17.13 1.71
CA THR A 113 -2.64 -17.14 3.16
C THR A 113 -2.42 -15.74 3.72
N ALA A 114 -3.33 -15.27 4.56
CA ALA A 114 -3.17 -14.06 5.34
C ALA A 114 -2.60 -14.38 6.73
N ALA A 115 -1.78 -13.47 7.27
CA ALA A 115 -1.46 -13.45 8.69
C ALA A 115 -2.56 -12.71 9.48
N LEU A 116 -2.23 -12.14 10.64
CA LEU A 116 -3.22 -11.42 11.44
C LEU A 116 -3.46 -10.01 10.89
N ILE A 117 -4.70 -9.54 11.01
CA ILE A 117 -5.01 -8.13 10.76
C ILE A 117 -4.34 -7.29 11.83
N GLU A 118 -3.59 -6.28 11.44
CA GLU A 118 -2.93 -5.33 12.32
C GLU A 118 -3.51 -3.94 12.12
N ARG A 119 -3.81 -3.24 13.21
CA ARG A 119 -4.27 -1.86 13.19
C ARG A 119 -3.16 -0.96 13.72
N PRO A 120 -2.54 -0.10 12.88
CA PRO A 120 -1.66 0.94 13.37
C PRO A 120 -2.39 1.87 14.33
N LEU A 121 -1.81 2.17 15.50
CA LEU A 121 -2.35 3.13 16.45
C LEU A 121 -1.61 4.45 16.25
N THR A 122 -2.20 5.36 15.49
CA THR A 122 -1.73 6.74 15.43
C THR A 122 -2.09 7.45 16.74
N GLN A 123 -1.13 8.09 17.39
CA GLN A 123 -1.41 8.98 18.52
C GLN A 123 -1.97 10.27 17.97
N SER A 124 -3.27 10.50 18.17
CA SER A 124 -4.03 11.68 17.77
C SER A 124 -4.37 11.83 16.28
N ASP A 125 -5.29 12.76 16.00
CA ASP A 125 -5.83 13.14 14.69
C ASP A 125 -4.77 13.67 13.68
N ASP A 126 -3.50 13.65 14.06
CA ASP A 126 -2.40 14.02 13.20
C ASP A 126 -2.05 12.87 12.26
N PHE A 127 -2.22 13.12 11.00
CA PHE A 127 -1.71 12.33 9.91
C PHE A 127 -0.25 11.95 10.19
N PHE A 128 0.10 10.68 10.05
CA PHE A 128 1.43 10.13 10.35
C PHE A 128 2.46 10.71 9.35
N ASP A 129 2.86 11.95 9.59
CA ASP A 129 3.82 12.68 8.77
C ASP A 129 5.21 12.01 8.84
N PHE A 130 5.95 12.12 7.74
CA PHE A 130 7.34 11.67 7.63
C PHE A 130 8.21 12.23 8.76
N ASP A 131 7.99 13.48 9.16
CA ASP A 131 8.70 14.14 10.25
C ASP A 131 8.47 13.46 11.60
N THR A 132 7.26 12.98 11.84
CA THR A 132 6.93 12.22 13.06
C THR A 132 7.53 10.81 13.03
N LYS A 133 7.60 10.17 11.85
CA LYS A 133 8.18 8.82 11.71
C LYS A 133 9.72 8.80 11.84
N TYR A 134 10.41 9.77 11.26
CA TYR A 134 11.85 9.68 11.06
C TYR A 134 12.67 10.81 11.71
N ILE A 135 12.13 12.00 11.89
CA ILE A 135 12.85 13.14 12.44
C ILE A 135 12.65 13.22 13.97
N ASN A 136 11.44 13.06 14.47
CA ASN A 136 11.16 13.12 15.90
C ASN A 136 11.50 11.82 16.66
N GLY A 137 11.65 10.69 15.98
CA GLY A 137 12.13 9.43 16.55
C GLY A 137 13.65 9.36 16.75
N GLY A 138 14.41 10.31 16.21
CA GLY A 138 15.89 10.33 16.21
C GLY A 138 16.57 11.22 17.23
N GLY A 139 15.88 11.92 18.11
CA GLY A 139 16.52 12.91 18.95
C GLY A 139 15.93 13.12 20.34
N LYS A 140 16.20 12.22 21.29
CA LYS A 140 16.75 12.54 22.64
C LYS A 140 16.86 11.27 23.47
N LYS A 141 18.09 10.80 23.66
CA LYS A 141 18.47 9.95 24.80
C LYS A 141 18.29 10.75 26.10
N SER A 142 17.30 10.41 26.90
CA SER A 142 17.33 10.62 28.33
C SER A 142 17.23 9.25 28.99
N GLY A 143 18.21 8.96 29.84
CA GLY A 143 18.62 7.68 30.33
C GLY A 143 17.51 6.83 30.96
N GLY A 144 17.56 5.56 30.62
CA GLY A 144 16.77 4.48 31.21
C GLY A 144 17.06 3.18 30.47
N LYS A 145 17.99 2.36 31.00
CA LYS A 145 18.25 1.00 30.52
C LYS A 145 16.97 0.19 30.57
N GLN A 146 16.49 -0.26 29.43
CA GLN A 146 15.83 -1.57 29.27
C GLN A 146 16.16 -2.12 27.90
N SER A 147 17.03 -3.12 27.91
CA SER A 147 17.32 -4.02 26.80
C SER A 147 16.12 -4.94 26.58
N GLY A 148 15.43 -4.77 25.49
CA GLY A 148 14.35 -5.66 25.05
C GLY A 148 13.98 -5.32 23.62
N ALA A 149 14.10 -6.29 22.71
CA ALA A 149 13.75 -6.19 21.32
C ALA A 149 12.33 -5.65 21.16
N SER A 150 12.18 -4.37 20.85
CA SER A 150 10.90 -3.76 20.52
C SER A 150 11.05 -2.80 19.34
N GLY A 151 11.12 -3.37 18.13
CA GLY A 151 10.64 -2.67 16.96
C GLY A 151 9.11 -2.71 17.01
N ALA A 152 8.49 -1.57 16.78
CA ALA A 152 7.06 -1.37 16.47
C ALA A 152 5.96 -1.89 17.44
N GLN A 153 6.25 -2.65 18.46
CA GLN A 153 5.25 -3.31 19.32
C GLN A 153 4.46 -2.40 20.28
N GLY A 154 4.72 -1.10 20.31
CA GLY A 154 3.99 -0.14 21.16
C GLY A 154 2.97 0.73 20.42
N TYR A 155 2.88 0.61 19.08
CA TYR A 155 2.12 1.52 18.24
C TYR A 155 1.08 0.82 17.35
N SER A 156 0.79 -0.47 17.59
CA SER A 156 -0.22 -1.20 16.84
C SER A 156 -1.04 -2.16 17.72
N GLU A 157 -2.29 -2.36 17.34
CA GLU A 157 -3.17 -3.38 17.90
C GLU A 157 -3.09 -4.63 17.03
N LEU A 158 -2.57 -5.73 17.59
CA LEU A 158 -2.33 -6.98 16.87
C LEU A 158 -2.70 -8.19 17.75
N PRO A 159 -3.73 -8.98 17.39
CA PRO A 159 -4.63 -8.76 16.27
C PRO A 159 -5.54 -7.54 16.47
N ALA A 160 -5.93 -6.88 15.35
CA ALA A 160 -6.88 -5.78 15.38
C ALA A 160 -8.25 -6.21 15.91
N LYS A 161 -8.83 -5.40 16.80
CA LYS A 161 -10.17 -5.63 17.34
C LYS A 161 -11.23 -5.07 16.38
N LEU A 162 -11.53 -5.85 15.36
CA LEU A 162 -12.64 -5.59 14.44
C LEU A 162 -13.79 -6.55 14.73
N ARG A 163 -15.00 -6.18 14.27
CA ARG A 163 -16.12 -7.13 14.20
C ARG A 163 -15.77 -8.28 13.25
N ASP A 164 -16.29 -9.49 13.53
CA ASP A 164 -15.97 -10.69 12.75
C ASP A 164 -16.30 -10.55 11.26
N ASP A 165 -17.48 -9.99 10.94
CA ASP A 165 -17.92 -9.75 9.56
C ASP A 165 -17.01 -8.76 8.82
N LEU A 166 -16.52 -7.74 9.51
CA LEU A 166 -15.61 -6.76 8.95
C LEU A 166 -14.20 -7.33 8.76
N SER A 167 -13.77 -8.18 9.70
CA SER A 167 -12.50 -8.92 9.57
C SER A 167 -12.50 -9.84 8.35
N VAL A 168 -13.59 -10.59 8.14
CA VAL A 168 -13.75 -11.45 6.97
C VAL A 168 -13.68 -10.63 5.69
N ARG A 169 -14.43 -9.52 5.61
CA ARG A 169 -14.43 -8.64 4.44
C ARG A 169 -13.06 -8.03 4.15
N ALA A 170 -12.33 -7.62 5.19
CA ALA A 170 -10.97 -7.09 5.02
C ALA A 170 -10.01 -8.16 4.46
N LEU A 171 -10.11 -9.39 4.94
CA LEU A 171 -9.32 -10.51 4.41
C LEU A 171 -9.68 -10.85 2.96
N GLU A 172 -10.96 -10.81 2.60
CA GLU A 172 -11.44 -11.02 1.22
C GLU A 172 -10.90 -9.95 0.27
N VAL A 173 -11.00 -8.68 0.64
CA VAL A 173 -10.47 -7.56 -0.14
C VAL A 173 -8.96 -7.69 -0.31
N ALA A 174 -8.22 -7.98 0.77
CA ALA A 174 -6.77 -8.15 0.70
C ALA A 174 -6.37 -9.30 -0.24
N ALA A 175 -7.08 -10.43 -0.17
CA ALA A 175 -6.82 -11.58 -1.05
C ALA A 175 -7.19 -11.26 -2.51
N ALA A 176 -8.27 -10.52 -2.76
CA ALA A 176 -8.67 -10.08 -4.08
C ALA A 176 -7.62 -9.15 -4.71
N VAL A 177 -7.15 -8.15 -3.96
CA VAL A 177 -6.08 -7.24 -4.41
C VAL A 177 -4.80 -8.01 -4.72
N TYR A 178 -4.35 -8.89 -3.81
CA TYR A 178 -3.15 -9.68 -3.99
C TYR A 178 -3.17 -10.47 -5.31
N LYS A 179 -4.31 -11.08 -5.62
CA LYS A 179 -4.52 -11.83 -6.86
C LYS A 179 -4.63 -10.91 -8.09
N ALA A 180 -5.37 -9.82 -7.99
CA ALA A 180 -5.63 -8.91 -9.11
C ALA A 180 -4.34 -8.27 -9.66
N ILE A 181 -3.38 -7.93 -8.78
CA ILE A 181 -2.07 -7.41 -9.20
C ILE A 181 -1.08 -8.51 -9.61
N GLY A 182 -1.48 -9.79 -9.55
CA GLY A 182 -0.60 -10.92 -9.87
C GLY A 182 0.54 -11.13 -8.86
N ALA A 183 0.33 -10.77 -7.60
CA ALA A 183 1.33 -10.95 -6.55
C ALA A 183 1.62 -12.44 -6.31
N THR A 184 2.88 -12.75 -6.02
CA THR A 184 3.36 -14.07 -5.63
C THR A 184 4.43 -13.93 -4.55
N GLY A 185 4.60 -14.97 -3.73
CA GLY A 185 5.54 -14.95 -2.62
C GLY A 185 4.96 -14.21 -1.43
N MET A 186 5.23 -12.91 -1.29
CA MET A 186 4.72 -12.12 -0.17
C MET A 186 4.33 -10.71 -0.59
N ALA A 187 3.40 -10.11 0.16
CA ALA A 187 3.10 -8.69 0.15
C ALA A 187 2.43 -8.28 1.46
N ARG A 188 2.32 -6.99 1.72
CA ARG A 188 1.45 -6.41 2.74
C ARG A 188 0.40 -5.57 2.05
N VAL A 189 -0.85 -5.84 2.31
CA VAL A 189 -1.98 -5.08 1.79
C VAL A 189 -2.47 -4.14 2.87
N ASP A 190 -2.53 -2.86 2.55
CA ASP A 190 -3.01 -1.81 3.45
C ASP A 190 -4.40 -1.36 2.99
N LEU A 191 -5.36 -1.36 3.92
CA LEU A 191 -6.77 -1.10 3.68
C LEU A 191 -7.28 0.05 4.55
N LEU A 192 -8.23 0.81 4.03
CA LEU A 192 -8.95 1.86 4.74
C LEU A 192 -10.41 1.41 4.92
N ILE A 193 -10.90 1.46 6.15
CA ILE A 193 -12.27 1.05 6.48
C ILE A 193 -13.05 2.27 6.96
N ASP A 194 -14.16 2.56 6.29
CA ASP A 194 -15.16 3.46 6.87
C ASP A 194 -16.01 2.66 7.86
N SER A 195 -15.80 2.91 9.14
CA SER A 195 -16.49 2.18 10.23
C SER A 195 -17.98 2.48 10.34
N LYS A 196 -18.49 3.49 9.63
CA LYS A 196 -19.92 3.84 9.62
C LYS A 196 -20.67 3.11 8.50
N THR A 197 -20.05 2.98 7.34
CA THR A 197 -20.64 2.28 6.17
C THR A 197 -20.19 0.84 6.05
N ASP A 198 -19.21 0.41 6.85
CA ASP A 198 -18.54 -0.88 6.78
C ASP A 198 -17.90 -1.16 5.41
N THR A 199 -17.55 -0.11 4.68
CA THR A 199 -16.90 -0.23 3.39
C THR A 199 -15.39 -0.38 3.60
N VAL A 200 -14.82 -1.41 2.98
CA VAL A 200 -13.37 -1.68 3.01
C VAL A 200 -12.78 -1.26 1.68
N TYR A 201 -11.94 -0.23 1.70
CA TYR A 201 -11.25 0.29 0.52
C TYR A 201 -9.81 -0.22 0.46
N PHE A 202 -9.37 -0.60 -0.71
CA PHE A 202 -7.95 -0.82 -0.98
C PHE A 202 -7.20 0.51 -0.98
N ASN A 203 -6.08 0.58 -0.25
CA ASN A 203 -5.20 1.75 -0.21
C ASN A 203 -3.93 1.51 -1.03
N GLU A 204 -3.04 0.62 -0.55
CA GLU A 204 -1.78 0.31 -1.24
C GLU A 204 -1.30 -1.11 -0.97
N VAL A 205 -0.39 -1.60 -1.80
CA VAL A 205 0.33 -2.86 -1.58
C VAL A 205 1.81 -2.57 -1.43
N ASN A 206 2.41 -3.13 -0.38
CA ASN A 206 3.85 -3.13 -0.19
C ASN A 206 4.41 -4.52 -0.56
N PRO A 207 5.14 -4.66 -1.68
CA PRO A 207 5.61 -5.96 -2.17
C PRO A 207 6.78 -6.52 -1.35
N LEU A 208 7.47 -5.68 -0.57
CA LEU A 208 8.58 -6.10 0.29
C LEU A 208 8.51 -5.35 1.63
N PRO A 209 7.60 -5.75 2.53
CA PRO A 209 7.42 -5.07 3.80
C PRO A 209 8.64 -5.24 4.73
N GLY A 210 8.92 -4.20 5.52
CA GLY A 210 10.06 -4.17 6.44
C GLY A 210 10.09 -5.37 7.36
N SER A 211 11.28 -5.94 7.61
CA SER A 211 11.51 -7.14 8.43
C SER A 211 10.63 -8.33 8.05
N LEU A 212 10.20 -8.40 6.76
CA LEU A 212 9.29 -9.43 6.22
C LEU A 212 8.00 -9.57 7.04
N TYR A 213 7.65 -8.55 7.81
CA TYR A 213 6.53 -8.54 8.76
C TYR A 213 6.55 -9.74 9.74
N SER A 214 7.74 -10.21 10.10
CA SER A 214 7.98 -11.43 10.87
C SER A 214 7.33 -11.41 12.26
N HIS A 215 7.15 -10.23 12.87
CA HIS A 215 6.46 -10.07 14.15
C HIS A 215 4.99 -10.54 14.08
N ASN A 216 4.30 -10.19 13.00
CA ASN A 216 2.91 -10.54 12.77
C ASN A 216 2.76 -12.03 12.47
N TRP A 217 3.58 -12.57 11.54
CA TRP A 217 3.60 -14.01 11.22
C TRP A 217 3.91 -14.87 12.44
N ARG A 218 4.80 -14.41 13.34
CA ARG A 218 5.10 -15.12 14.59
C ARG A 218 3.87 -15.26 15.49
N LEU A 219 3.07 -14.21 15.63
CA LEU A 219 1.82 -14.27 16.38
C LEU A 219 0.75 -15.11 15.69
N ALA A 220 0.80 -15.20 14.37
CA ALA A 220 0.00 -16.14 13.57
C ALA A 220 0.50 -17.60 13.63
N GLY A 221 1.52 -17.90 14.45
CA GLY A 221 2.05 -19.25 14.65
C GLY A 221 3.14 -19.69 13.68
N VAL A 222 3.68 -18.78 12.86
CA VAL A 222 4.78 -19.06 11.93
C VAL A 222 6.09 -18.47 12.48
N SER A 223 7.02 -19.33 12.89
CA SER A 223 8.32 -18.89 13.40
C SER A 223 9.13 -18.18 12.28
N PRO A 224 10.11 -17.32 12.62
CA PRO A 224 10.95 -16.66 11.63
C PRO A 224 11.69 -17.64 10.70
N MET A 225 12.11 -18.80 11.21
CA MET A 225 12.74 -19.84 10.39
C MET A 225 11.75 -20.44 9.40
N GLN A 226 10.56 -20.84 9.86
CA GLN A 226 9.50 -21.36 8.99
C GLN A 226 9.05 -20.31 7.96
N LEU A 227 9.06 -19.03 8.31
CA LEU A 227 8.73 -17.96 7.38
C LEU A 227 9.73 -17.90 6.21
N VAL A 228 11.03 -17.96 6.51
CA VAL A 228 12.08 -17.97 5.48
C VAL A 228 11.99 -19.24 4.63
N GLU A 229 11.82 -20.40 5.26
CA GLU A 229 11.63 -21.69 4.55
C GLU A 229 10.45 -21.62 3.57
N LYS A 230 9.30 -21.07 4.02
CA LYS A 230 8.13 -20.89 3.14
C LYS A 230 8.42 -19.99 1.95
N PHE A 231 9.16 -18.89 2.14
CA PHE A 231 9.53 -18.02 1.02
C PHE A 231 10.46 -18.70 0.02
N ILE A 232 11.38 -19.53 0.48
CA ILE A 232 12.25 -20.33 -0.40
C ILE A 232 11.41 -21.31 -1.22
N VAL A 233 10.51 -22.05 -0.57
CA VAL A 233 9.61 -22.99 -1.26
C VAL A 233 8.74 -22.27 -2.31
N LEU A 234 8.12 -21.15 -1.96
CA LEU A 234 7.32 -20.36 -2.89
C LEU A 234 8.16 -19.85 -4.09
N ALA A 235 9.42 -19.49 -3.85
CA ALA A 235 10.31 -19.06 -4.91
C ALA A 235 10.68 -20.21 -5.86
N GLU A 236 10.97 -21.39 -5.31
CA GLU A 236 11.25 -22.63 -6.07
C GLU A 236 10.06 -23.05 -6.92
N GLU A 237 8.85 -23.12 -6.32
CA GLU A 237 7.60 -23.40 -7.04
C GLU A 237 7.38 -22.44 -8.23
N ARG A 238 7.60 -21.16 -7.99
CA ARG A 238 7.45 -20.11 -9.02
C ARG A 238 8.49 -20.26 -10.14
N PHE A 239 9.72 -20.61 -9.77
CA PHE A 239 10.79 -20.88 -10.73
C PHE A 239 10.46 -22.10 -11.59
N GLU A 240 10.08 -23.22 -10.97
CA GLU A 240 9.70 -24.44 -11.69
C GLU A 240 8.51 -24.23 -12.63
N ALA A 241 7.49 -23.47 -12.19
CA ALA A 241 6.34 -23.13 -13.03
C ALA A 241 6.77 -22.36 -14.28
N LYS A 242 7.74 -21.43 -14.14
CA LYS A 242 8.29 -20.69 -15.29
C LYS A 242 9.11 -21.57 -16.22
N GLN A 243 9.89 -22.54 -15.69
CA GLN A 243 10.69 -23.46 -16.51
C GLN A 243 9.84 -24.37 -17.39
N LYS A 244 8.59 -24.63 -17.01
CA LYS A 244 7.64 -25.42 -17.81
C LYS A 244 7.10 -24.67 -19.05
N LEU A 245 7.31 -23.36 -19.11
CA LEU A 245 6.86 -22.54 -20.23
C LEU A 245 7.93 -22.52 -21.32
N ASN A 246 7.53 -22.78 -22.56
CA ASN A 246 8.41 -22.62 -23.73
C ASN A 246 8.62 -21.12 -23.97
N SER A 247 9.84 -20.63 -23.67
CA SER A 247 10.23 -19.23 -23.89
C SER A 247 10.97 -19.01 -25.21
N THR A 248 11.23 -20.09 -25.96
CA THR A 248 11.96 -20.06 -27.23
C THR A 248 11.15 -20.74 -28.34
N PHE A 249 11.20 -20.18 -29.52
CA PHE A 249 10.67 -20.80 -30.75
C PHE A 249 11.73 -20.69 -31.86
N THR A 250 11.78 -21.66 -32.73
CA THR A 250 12.63 -21.61 -33.92
C THR A 250 11.86 -20.90 -35.04
N SER A 251 12.47 -19.88 -35.62
CA SER A 251 11.90 -19.14 -36.74
C SER A 251 12.89 -19.10 -37.88
N ASN A 252 12.46 -19.49 -39.10
CA ASN A 252 13.20 -19.37 -40.32
C ASN A 252 12.95 -18.05 -41.05
N PHE A 253 12.44 -17.04 -40.33
CA PHE A 253 12.03 -15.77 -40.94
C PHE A 253 13.18 -15.09 -41.70
N LEU A 254 14.41 -15.16 -41.17
CA LEU A 254 15.59 -14.58 -41.79
C LEU A 254 16.13 -15.39 -42.99
N GLU A 255 15.68 -16.65 -43.18
CA GLU A 255 16.04 -17.49 -44.33
C GLU A 255 15.11 -17.26 -45.52
N GLN A 256 14.04 -16.43 -45.37
CA GLN A 256 13.07 -16.15 -46.42
C GLN A 256 13.41 -14.88 -47.21
N PHE A 257 14.52 -14.23 -46.90
CA PHE A 257 15.06 -13.06 -47.58
C PHE A 257 16.48 -13.35 -48.05
#